data_36bf45679a9ab46d40804b4184f34c2c
#
_entry.id   36bf45679a9ab46d40804b4184f34c2c
#
_cell.length_a   1.000
_cell.length_b   1.000
_cell.length_c   1.000
_cell.angle_alpha   90.00
_cell.angle_beta   90.00
_cell.angle_gamma   90.00
#
_symmetry.space_group_name_H-M   'P 1'
#
loop_
_entity.id
_entity.type
_entity.pdbx_description
1 polymer ?
#
loop_
_entity_poly.entity_id
_entity_poly.type
_entity_poly.pdbx_seq_one_letter_code
_entity_poly.pdbx_strand_id
1 'polypeptide(L)'
;MLSIKIYKIKDFFKQYEISNIRVGKQILSLLKEFNSIFTSATLHENVKRDFVFTALSCFVFKVKFGLDYQGYSEVREYYLNREIKEYYSDRQDKKQTKDTLKEEQIKYIYKFGNDTYESIVWSYIDHESYDKKYLTELLANDSEKIEYLEQK
;
A
#
# COMPACT_ATOMS: atom_id res chain seq x y z
N MET A 1 6.45 10.08 -15.37
CA MET A 1 7.29 8.90 -15.56
C MET A 1 7.43 8.15 -14.26
N LEU A 2 7.22 6.86 -14.29
CA LEU A 2 7.54 6.01 -13.15
C LEU A 2 9.06 5.95 -12.99
N SER A 3 9.65 7.07 -12.77
CA SER A 3 11.03 7.16 -12.36
C SER A 3 11.24 6.66 -10.92
N ILE A 4 10.18 6.20 -10.27
CA ILE A 4 10.34 5.33 -9.13
C ILE A 4 10.89 4.03 -9.70
N LYS A 5 11.69 4.28 -10.39
CA LYS A 5 12.95 3.67 -10.56
C LYS A 5 12.67 2.21 -10.76
N ILE A 6 12.56 1.88 -12.01
CA ILE A 6 12.48 0.51 -12.51
C ILE A 6 13.39 -0.42 -11.70
N TYR A 7 14.56 0.07 -11.22
CA TYR A 7 15.43 -0.74 -10.36
C TYR A 7 14.87 -1.01 -8.96
N LYS A 8 14.08 -0.08 -8.37
CA LYS A 8 13.42 -0.35 -7.09
C LYS A 8 12.32 -1.38 -7.22
N ILE A 9 11.64 -1.42 -8.36
CA ILE A 9 10.65 -2.45 -8.67
C ILE A 9 11.34 -3.80 -8.82
N LYS A 10 12.49 -3.85 -9.50
CA LYS A 10 13.29 -5.07 -9.60
C LYS A 10 13.76 -5.56 -8.24
N ASP A 11 14.23 -4.66 -7.39
CA ASP A 11 14.63 -4.98 -6.02
C ASP A 11 13.46 -5.50 -5.21
N PHE A 12 12.28 -4.91 -5.38
CA PHE A 12 11.05 -5.36 -4.76
C PHE A 12 10.73 -6.80 -5.17
N PHE A 13 10.79 -7.11 -6.47
CA PHE A 13 10.54 -8.47 -6.96
C PHE A 13 11.56 -9.47 -6.40
N LYS A 14 12.82 -9.09 -6.30
CA LYS A 14 13.86 -9.92 -5.70
C LYS A 14 13.61 -10.15 -4.21
N GLN A 15 13.33 -9.08 -3.47
CA GLN A 15 13.15 -9.13 -2.03
C GLN A 15 11.98 -10.05 -1.64
N TYR A 16 10.90 -10.05 -2.42
CA TYR A 16 9.71 -10.85 -2.14
C TYR A 16 9.64 -12.13 -2.95
N GLU A 17 10.74 -12.51 -3.61
CA GLU A 17 10.85 -13.76 -4.39
C GLU A 17 9.73 -13.92 -5.42
N ILE A 18 9.34 -12.83 -6.08
CA ILE A 18 8.33 -12.87 -7.13
C ILE A 18 8.99 -13.32 -8.42
N SER A 19 8.95 -14.62 -8.66
CA SER A 19 9.51 -15.23 -9.88
C SER A 19 8.44 -15.57 -10.91
N ASN A 20 7.16 -15.42 -10.55
CA ASN A 20 6.06 -15.77 -11.44
C ASN A 20 5.84 -14.65 -12.46
N ILE A 21 6.07 -14.96 -13.74
CA ILE A 21 5.92 -14.01 -14.86
C ILE A 21 4.51 -13.42 -14.92
N ARG A 22 3.49 -14.22 -14.65
CA ARG A 22 2.10 -13.76 -14.65
C ARG A 22 1.86 -12.65 -13.62
N VAL A 23 2.39 -12.84 -12.43
CA VAL A 23 2.31 -11.83 -11.35
C VAL A 23 3.08 -10.59 -11.72
N GLY A 24 4.28 -10.73 -12.26
CA GLY A 24 5.08 -9.59 -12.74
C GLY A 24 4.33 -8.77 -13.78
N LYS A 25 3.65 -9.43 -14.72
CA LYS A 25 2.82 -8.75 -15.73
C LYS A 25 1.64 -8.00 -15.10
N GLN A 26 0.99 -8.59 -14.11
CA GLN A 26 -0.12 -7.94 -13.41
C GLN A 26 0.34 -6.67 -12.68
N ILE A 27 1.47 -6.73 -12.01
CA ILE A 27 2.05 -5.57 -11.33
C ILE A 27 2.43 -4.48 -12.34
N LEU A 28 3.05 -4.85 -13.46
CA LEU A 28 3.39 -3.89 -14.50
C LEU A 28 2.14 -3.23 -15.11
N SER A 29 1.08 -3.98 -15.32
CA SER A 29 -0.19 -3.45 -15.82
C SER A 29 -0.80 -2.44 -14.84
N LEU A 30 -0.78 -2.75 -13.55
CA LEU A 30 -1.24 -1.86 -12.50
C LEU A 30 -0.42 -0.56 -12.47
N LEU A 31 0.90 -0.67 -12.53
CA LEU A 31 1.77 0.49 -12.50
C LEU A 31 1.60 1.36 -13.74
N LYS A 32 1.39 0.77 -14.91
CA LYS A 32 1.09 1.51 -16.15
C LYS A 32 -0.23 2.26 -16.04
N GLU A 33 -1.24 1.64 -15.49
CA GLU A 33 -2.54 2.25 -15.27
C GLU A 33 -2.41 3.49 -14.40
N PHE A 34 -1.75 3.39 -13.27
CA PHE A 34 -1.56 4.52 -12.37
C PHE A 34 -0.59 5.57 -12.94
N ASN A 35 0.38 5.15 -13.74
CA ASN A 35 1.29 6.09 -14.38
C ASN A 35 0.58 7.09 -15.29
N SER A 36 -0.48 6.68 -15.96
CA SER A 36 -1.29 7.59 -16.78
C SER A 36 -1.91 8.72 -15.95
N ILE A 37 -2.27 8.42 -14.71
CA ILE A 37 -2.79 9.42 -13.77
C ILE A 37 -1.67 10.36 -13.31
N PHE A 38 -0.49 9.81 -13.01
CA PHE A 38 0.66 10.59 -12.54
C PHE A 38 1.17 11.59 -13.58
N THR A 39 1.00 11.28 -14.86
CA THR A 39 1.44 12.17 -15.95
C THR A 39 0.39 13.22 -16.32
N SER A 40 -0.87 13.02 -15.93
CA SER A 40 -1.98 13.91 -16.24
C SER A 40 -2.12 15.08 -15.27
N ALA A 41 -1.42 15.05 -14.13
CA ALA A 41 -1.49 16.07 -13.10
C ALA A 41 -0.11 16.32 -12.50
N THR A 42 0.10 17.54 -12.00
CA THR A 42 1.33 17.85 -11.25
C THR A 42 1.15 17.33 -9.82
N LEU A 43 1.80 16.22 -9.51
CA LEU A 43 1.70 15.59 -8.20
C LEU A 43 3.04 15.67 -7.46
N HIS A 44 2.96 15.81 -6.15
CA HIS A 44 4.13 15.78 -5.29
C HIS A 44 4.78 14.40 -5.30
N GLU A 45 6.11 14.36 -5.34
CA GLU A 45 6.86 13.09 -5.41
C GLU A 45 6.56 12.17 -4.23
N ASN A 46 6.37 12.72 -3.04
CA ASN A 46 6.05 11.91 -1.86
C ASN A 46 4.67 11.24 -1.97
N VAL A 47 3.71 11.91 -2.60
CA VAL A 47 2.37 11.34 -2.82
C VAL A 47 2.44 10.19 -3.82
N LYS A 48 3.15 10.39 -4.92
CA LYS A 48 3.37 9.32 -5.92
C LYS A 48 4.03 8.11 -5.29
N ARG A 49 5.09 8.34 -4.52
CA ARG A 49 5.83 7.27 -3.86
C ARG A 49 4.94 6.50 -2.88
N ASP A 50 4.21 7.21 -2.03
CA ASP A 50 3.36 6.56 -1.03
C ASP A 50 2.27 5.73 -1.70
N PHE A 51 1.68 6.24 -2.78
CA PHE A 51 0.67 5.48 -3.51
C PHE A 51 1.26 4.23 -4.16
N VAL A 52 2.39 4.36 -4.84
CA VAL A 52 3.04 3.22 -5.51
C VAL A 52 3.46 2.15 -4.51
N PHE A 53 4.08 2.53 -3.40
CA PHE A 53 4.49 1.54 -2.40
C PHE A 53 3.30 0.89 -1.70
N THR A 54 2.21 1.63 -1.49
CA THR A 54 0.95 1.05 -1.00
C THR A 54 0.42 0.01 -1.99
N ALA A 55 0.44 0.32 -3.28
CA ALA A 55 0.01 -0.62 -4.32
C ALA A 55 0.86 -1.88 -4.34
N LEU A 56 2.18 -1.72 -4.27
CA LEU A 56 3.10 -2.87 -4.24
C LEU A 56 2.90 -3.72 -3.00
N SER A 57 2.70 -3.10 -1.84
CA SER A 57 2.42 -3.80 -0.59
C SER A 57 1.14 -4.64 -0.69
N CYS A 58 0.06 -4.05 -1.19
CA CYS A 58 -1.21 -4.76 -1.37
C CYS A 58 -1.04 -5.97 -2.30
N PHE A 59 -0.26 -5.82 -3.37
CA PHE A 59 0.03 -6.92 -4.29
C PHE A 59 0.78 -8.07 -3.60
N VAL A 60 1.73 -7.77 -2.72
CA VAL A 60 2.44 -8.80 -1.95
C VAL A 60 1.44 -9.62 -1.14
N PHE A 61 0.49 -8.97 -0.50
CA PHE A 61 -0.54 -9.68 0.26
C PHE A 61 -1.35 -10.60 -0.62
N LYS A 62 -1.72 -10.15 -1.81
CA LYS A 62 -2.46 -10.97 -2.76
C LYS A 62 -1.65 -12.18 -3.20
N VAL A 63 -0.40 -11.97 -3.59
CA VAL A 63 0.44 -12.98 -4.22
C VAL A 63 1.03 -13.95 -3.20
N LYS A 64 1.58 -13.42 -2.11
CA LYS A 64 2.30 -14.23 -1.12
C LYS A 64 1.36 -14.94 -0.15
N PHE A 65 0.27 -14.26 0.25
CA PHE A 65 -0.63 -14.77 1.27
C PHE A 65 -2.00 -15.16 0.73
N GLY A 66 -2.29 -14.89 -0.54
CA GLY A 66 -3.59 -15.22 -1.14
C GLY A 66 -4.76 -14.46 -0.54
N LEU A 67 -4.51 -13.30 0.07
CA LEU A 67 -5.55 -12.53 0.74
C LEU A 67 -6.32 -11.67 -0.27
N ASP A 68 -7.56 -11.35 0.09
CA ASP A 68 -8.36 -10.31 -0.53
C ASP A 68 -8.35 -9.04 0.35
N TYR A 69 -9.13 -8.04 -0.01
CA TYR A 69 -9.22 -6.81 0.76
C TYR A 69 -9.65 -7.05 2.20
N GLN A 70 -10.61 -7.96 2.41
CA GLN A 70 -11.08 -8.33 3.75
C GLN A 70 -9.94 -8.88 4.60
N GLY A 71 -9.19 -9.83 4.07
CA GLY A 71 -8.06 -10.43 4.78
C GLY A 71 -6.97 -9.41 5.09
N TYR A 72 -6.67 -8.54 4.14
CA TYR A 72 -5.71 -7.45 4.35
C TYR A 72 -6.18 -6.51 5.46
N SER A 73 -7.46 -6.13 5.46
CA SER A 73 -8.03 -5.25 6.48
C SER A 73 -7.95 -5.86 7.88
N GLU A 74 -8.13 -7.17 8.00
CA GLU A 74 -7.99 -7.87 9.28
C GLU A 74 -6.57 -7.80 9.81
N VAL A 75 -5.57 -7.93 8.94
CA VAL A 75 -4.16 -7.79 9.34
C VAL A 75 -3.88 -6.36 9.80
N ARG A 76 -4.39 -5.37 9.07
CA ARG A 76 -4.24 -3.97 9.44
C ARG A 76 -4.89 -3.67 10.80
N GLU A 77 -6.09 -4.14 11.03
CA GLU A 77 -6.77 -3.97 12.31
C GLU A 77 -6.01 -4.62 13.46
N TYR A 78 -5.49 -5.82 13.23
CA TYR A 78 -4.66 -6.50 14.21
C TYR A 78 -3.44 -5.66 14.59
N TYR A 79 -2.76 -5.08 13.61
CA TYR A 79 -1.61 -4.22 13.86
C TYR A 79 -2.00 -2.97 14.66
N LEU A 80 -3.05 -2.28 14.24
CA LEU A 80 -3.50 -1.05 14.91
C LEU A 80 -3.93 -1.33 16.34
N ASN A 81 -4.62 -2.41 16.58
CA ASN A 81 -5.04 -2.82 17.93
C ASN A 81 -3.84 -3.18 18.80
N ARG A 82 -2.83 -3.84 18.23
CA ARG A 82 -1.60 -4.15 18.94
C ARG A 82 -0.87 -2.89 19.37
N GLU A 83 -0.71 -1.91 18.47
CA GLU A 83 -0.04 -0.65 18.75
C GLU A 83 -0.77 0.15 19.85
N ILE A 84 -2.09 0.24 19.77
CA ILE A 84 -2.90 0.91 20.77
C ILE A 84 -2.76 0.23 22.14
N LYS A 85 -2.80 -1.10 22.17
CA LYS A 85 -2.66 -1.86 23.41
C LYS A 85 -1.28 -1.72 24.03
N GLU A 86 -0.23 -1.71 23.23
CA GLU A 86 1.13 -1.46 23.71
C GLU A 86 1.27 -0.07 24.32
N TYR A 87 0.62 0.92 23.74
CA TYR A 87 0.64 2.29 24.24
C TYR A 87 -0.07 2.42 25.58
N TYR A 88 -1.20 1.71 25.79
CA TYR A 88 -2.00 1.81 27.00
C TYR A 88 -1.72 0.73 28.05
N SER A 89 -0.94 -0.29 27.71
CA SER A 89 -0.78 -1.48 28.55
C SER A 89 0.44 -1.48 29.45
N ASP A 90 1.02 -0.32 29.72
CA ASP A 90 2.16 -0.20 30.65
C ASP A 90 1.88 -0.79 32.05
N ARG A 91 0.75 -1.40 32.29
CA ARG A 91 0.32 -1.77 33.64
C ARG A 91 -0.23 -3.17 33.86
N GLN A 92 -0.34 -4.00 32.84
CA GLN A 92 -0.86 -5.37 33.09
C GLN A 92 -0.30 -6.38 32.12
N ASP A 93 0.32 -7.38 32.67
CA ASP A 93 0.78 -8.63 32.06
C ASP A 93 -0.36 -9.43 31.42
N LYS A 94 -1.23 -8.81 30.66
CA LYS A 94 -2.14 -9.59 29.83
C LYS A 94 -1.33 -10.04 28.62
N LYS A 95 -0.82 -11.25 28.70
CA LYS A 95 -0.29 -11.98 27.58
C LYS A 95 -1.32 -11.97 26.47
N GLN A 96 -1.18 -11.06 25.54
CA GLN A 96 -1.93 -11.14 24.31
C GLN A 96 -1.43 -12.34 23.54
N THR A 97 -2.36 -13.21 23.18
CA THR A 97 -2.06 -14.29 22.28
C THR A 97 -1.62 -13.65 20.95
N LYS A 98 -0.32 -13.67 20.68
CA LYS A 98 0.20 -13.18 19.41
C LYS A 98 -0.27 -14.10 18.31
N ASP A 99 -0.97 -13.54 17.32
CA ASP A 99 -1.25 -14.25 16.09
C ASP A 99 0.04 -14.29 15.27
N THR A 100 0.69 -15.45 15.26
CA THR A 100 2.00 -15.64 14.63
C THR A 100 1.96 -15.34 13.13
N LEU A 101 0.86 -15.72 12.46
CA LEU A 101 0.70 -15.49 11.03
C LEU A 101 0.55 -13.99 10.76
N LYS A 102 -0.28 -13.29 11.51
CA LYS A 102 -0.46 -11.85 11.35
C LYS A 102 0.81 -11.07 11.69
N GLU A 103 1.57 -11.49 12.68
CA GLU A 103 2.87 -10.90 13.00
C GLU A 103 3.84 -11.01 11.82
N GLU A 104 3.83 -12.14 11.12
CA GLU A 104 4.63 -12.32 9.91
C GLU A 104 4.16 -11.39 8.79
N GLN A 105 2.85 -11.31 8.59
CA GLN A 105 2.24 -10.50 7.52
C GLN A 105 2.46 -9.01 7.69
N ILE A 106 2.47 -8.50 8.93
CA ILE A 106 2.68 -7.08 9.24
C ILE A 106 3.97 -6.55 8.63
N LYS A 107 5.01 -7.36 8.53
CA LYS A 107 6.32 -6.96 8.00
C LYS A 107 6.26 -6.48 6.56
N TYR A 108 5.22 -6.84 5.83
CA TYR A 108 5.08 -6.50 4.41
C TYR A 108 4.18 -5.29 4.17
N ILE A 109 3.65 -4.69 5.22
CA ILE A 109 2.81 -3.50 5.08
C ILE A 109 3.68 -2.25 5.00
N TYR A 110 3.48 -1.50 3.93
CA TYR A 110 4.08 -0.18 3.78
C TYR A 110 3.17 0.84 4.43
N LYS A 111 3.62 1.47 5.48
CA LYS A 111 2.89 2.50 6.25
C LYS A 111 1.38 2.22 6.45
N PHE A 112 1.00 1.94 7.66
CA PHE A 112 -0.40 1.91 8.04
C PHE A 112 -0.96 3.32 8.10
N GLY A 113 -1.33 3.87 7.00
CA GLY A 113 -1.73 5.25 7.13
C GLY A 113 -2.78 5.72 6.15
N ASN A 114 -2.90 5.08 5.02
CA ASN A 114 -3.84 5.56 4.03
C ASN A 114 -4.74 4.45 3.52
N ASP A 115 -5.77 4.17 4.32
CA ASP A 115 -6.79 3.18 3.99
C ASP A 115 -7.55 3.55 2.71
N THR A 116 -7.61 4.83 2.34
CA THR A 116 -8.23 5.27 1.10
C THR A 116 -7.44 4.78 -0.11
N TYR A 117 -6.10 4.93 -0.09
CA TYR A 117 -5.25 4.39 -1.16
C TYR A 117 -5.36 2.86 -1.22
N GLU A 118 -5.33 2.20 -0.08
CA GLU A 118 -5.46 0.75 0.01
C GLU A 118 -6.78 0.28 -0.60
N SER A 119 -7.88 0.95 -0.28
CA SER A 119 -9.21 0.63 -0.80
C SER A 119 -9.25 0.72 -2.33
N ILE A 120 -8.67 1.76 -2.89
CA ILE A 120 -8.64 1.97 -4.35
C ILE A 120 -7.79 0.88 -5.02
N VAL A 121 -6.61 0.60 -4.45
CA VAL A 121 -5.71 -0.43 -4.99
C VAL A 121 -6.37 -1.81 -4.93
N TRP A 122 -6.99 -2.16 -3.82
CA TRP A 122 -7.65 -3.45 -3.67
C TRP A 122 -8.88 -3.58 -4.58
N SER A 123 -9.60 -2.49 -4.83
CA SER A 123 -10.68 -2.50 -5.81
C SER A 123 -10.16 -2.91 -7.20
N TYR A 124 -9.00 -2.38 -7.58
CA TYR A 124 -8.37 -2.77 -8.84
C TYR A 124 -7.88 -4.22 -8.81
N ILE A 125 -7.23 -4.63 -7.72
CA ILE A 125 -6.71 -6.00 -7.60
C ILE A 125 -7.83 -7.04 -7.67
N ASP A 126 -8.91 -6.81 -6.92
CA ASP A 126 -10.00 -7.79 -6.79
C ASP A 126 -10.99 -7.73 -7.96
N HIS A 127 -11.22 -6.56 -8.55
CA HIS A 127 -12.28 -6.34 -9.51
C HIS A 127 -11.82 -5.72 -10.84
N GLU A 128 -10.56 -5.40 -10.98
CA GLU A 128 -9.97 -4.71 -12.14
C GLU A 128 -10.65 -3.36 -12.46
N SER A 129 -11.26 -2.75 -11.45
CA SER A 129 -11.94 -1.47 -11.59
C SER A 129 -11.74 -0.58 -10.38
N TYR A 130 -11.70 0.73 -10.63
CA TYR A 130 -11.61 1.76 -9.59
C TYR A 130 -12.10 3.08 -10.16
N ASP A 131 -12.44 4.02 -9.30
CA ASP A 131 -12.86 5.35 -9.70
C ASP A 131 -11.64 6.21 -10.01
N LYS A 132 -11.30 6.31 -11.29
CA LYS A 132 -10.13 7.04 -11.78
C LYS A 132 -10.21 8.53 -11.48
N LYS A 133 -11.40 9.12 -11.62
CA LYS A 133 -11.61 10.54 -11.34
C LYS A 133 -11.39 10.84 -9.85
N TYR A 134 -11.96 10.01 -9.00
CA TYR A 134 -11.80 10.13 -7.55
C TYR A 134 -10.33 10.02 -7.14
N LEU A 135 -9.61 9.04 -7.68
CA LEU A 135 -8.19 8.87 -7.39
C LEU A 135 -7.38 10.09 -7.82
N THR A 136 -7.63 10.61 -9.02
CA THR A 136 -6.93 11.78 -9.53
C THR A 136 -7.13 13.00 -8.61
N GLU A 137 -8.36 13.24 -8.19
CA GLU A 137 -8.69 14.33 -7.27
C GLU A 137 -8.03 14.14 -5.89
N LEU A 138 -8.05 12.93 -5.38
CA LEU A 138 -7.45 12.59 -4.08
C LEU A 138 -5.94 12.84 -4.08
N LEU A 139 -5.24 12.38 -5.10
CA LEU A 139 -3.79 12.55 -5.21
C LEU A 139 -3.43 14.04 -5.37
N ALA A 140 -4.22 14.79 -6.13
CA ALA A 140 -4.02 16.22 -6.29
C ALA A 140 -4.22 16.97 -4.97
N ASN A 141 -5.26 16.65 -4.23
CA ASN A 141 -5.53 17.25 -2.93
C ASN A 141 -4.43 16.94 -1.92
N ASP A 142 -3.95 15.71 -1.88
CA ASP A 142 -2.87 15.31 -0.97
C ASP A 142 -1.56 16.01 -1.34
N SER A 143 -1.30 16.21 -2.63
CA SER A 143 -0.13 16.95 -3.11
C SER A 143 -0.19 18.43 -2.68
N GLU A 144 -1.34 19.06 -2.79
CA GLU A 144 -1.54 20.44 -2.35
C GLU A 144 -1.29 20.62 -0.85
N LYS A 145 -1.75 19.67 -0.05
CA LYS A 145 -1.53 19.69 1.40
C LYS A 145 -0.04 19.63 1.75
N ILE A 146 0.71 18.78 1.09
CA ILE A 146 2.16 18.66 1.31
C ILE A 146 2.87 19.94 0.90
N GLU A 147 2.56 20.48 -0.28
CA GLU A 147 3.14 21.73 -0.76
C GLU A 147 2.85 22.90 0.18
N TYR A 148 1.63 22.96 0.70
CA TYR A 148 1.25 23.98 1.68
C TYR A 148 2.09 23.89 2.95
N LEU A 149 2.32 22.69 3.46
CA LEU A 149 3.13 22.47 4.66
C LEU A 149 4.60 22.81 4.43
N GLU A 150 5.13 22.55 3.24
CA GLU A 150 6.52 22.87 2.90
C GLU A 150 6.77 24.38 2.79
N GLN A 151 5.73 25.19 2.52
CA GLN A 151 5.84 26.64 2.42
C GLN A 151 5.85 27.34 3.78
N LYS A 152 5.61 26.62 4.84
CA LYS A 152 5.70 27.13 6.20
C LYS A 152 7.07 26.82 6.79
#